data_8100bbe247c9bb30d05c7cf72908e56f
#
_entry.id   8100bbe247c9bb30d05c7cf72908e56f
#
_cell.length_a   1.000
_cell.length_b   1.000
_cell.length_c   1.000
_cell.angle_alpha   90.00
_cell.angle_beta   90.00
_cell.angle_gamma   90.00
#
_symmetry.space_group_name_H-M   'P 1'
#
loop_
_entity.id
_entity.type
_entity.pdbx_description
1 polymer ?
#
loop_
_entity_poly.entity_id
_entity_poly.type
_entity_poly.pdbx_seq_one_letter_code
_entity_poly.pdbx_strand_id
1 'polypeptide(L)'
;MSKDFLFRGDLRAIDPAVAELINHETARQIRKLILIASESTVPEAVREALMSPLHNLYAEGYPDPRTRTQTAEQILDYDEQLAYYRRYGDPRYYKGVEYADIVEALARRRCAECFVTDQYAAERIFVNVQPLSGAPANNAVYEALVMPVAPTGCPRAFKPPMVHSGSLP
;
A
#
# COMPACT_ATOMS: atom_id res chain seq x y z
N MET A 1 -35.10 9.23 -3.59
CA MET A 1 -33.66 9.31 -3.18
C MET A 1 -33.36 8.05 -2.41
N SER A 2 -32.43 7.26 -2.88
CA SER A 2 -31.93 6.10 -2.13
C SER A 2 -31.29 6.62 -0.84
N LYS A 3 -31.76 6.14 0.32
CA LYS A 3 -31.21 6.48 1.63
C LYS A 3 -29.94 5.69 1.96
N ASP A 4 -29.31 5.11 0.95
CA ASP A 4 -28.11 4.28 1.09
C ASP A 4 -26.85 5.14 1.09
N PHE A 5 -26.72 5.95 2.15
CA PHE A 5 -25.54 6.81 2.34
C PHE A 5 -24.26 6.01 2.67
N LEU A 6 -24.38 4.75 3.15
CA LEU A 6 -23.23 3.91 3.50
C LEU A 6 -22.40 3.54 2.28
N PHE A 7 -23.05 3.34 1.14
CA PHE A 7 -22.36 2.84 -0.06
C PHE A 7 -22.39 3.84 -1.22
N ARG A 8 -23.25 4.84 -1.17
CA ARG A 8 -23.47 5.78 -2.27
C ARG A 8 -23.67 7.23 -1.80
N GLY A 9 -23.11 7.56 -0.64
CA GLY A 9 -23.20 8.91 -0.11
C GLY A 9 -22.44 9.91 -0.97
N ASP A 10 -23.06 11.08 -1.20
CA ASP A 10 -22.38 12.25 -1.75
C ASP A 10 -21.94 13.13 -0.58
N LEU A 11 -20.64 13.33 -0.44
CA LEU A 11 -20.07 14.16 0.63
C LEU A 11 -20.70 15.57 0.65
N ARG A 12 -20.95 16.15 -0.52
CA ARG A 12 -21.55 17.48 -0.63
C ARG A 12 -22.98 17.53 -0.08
N ALA A 13 -23.70 16.42 -0.20
CA ALA A 13 -25.06 16.33 0.33
C ALA A 13 -25.09 16.03 1.84
N ILE A 14 -24.06 15.37 2.37
CA ILE A 14 -23.97 14.95 3.77
C ILE A 14 -23.28 16.03 4.61
N ASP A 15 -22.15 16.53 4.14
CA ASP A 15 -21.33 17.55 4.80
C ASP A 15 -20.80 18.57 3.76
N PRO A 16 -21.61 19.57 3.44
CA PRO A 16 -21.23 20.59 2.47
C PRO A 16 -20.01 21.41 2.91
N ALA A 17 -19.78 21.57 4.21
CA ALA A 17 -18.66 22.35 4.72
C ALA A 17 -17.33 21.64 4.45
N VAL A 18 -17.25 20.34 4.69
CA VAL A 18 -16.07 19.55 4.36
C VAL A 18 -15.86 19.48 2.84
N ALA A 19 -16.92 19.31 2.06
CA ALA A 19 -16.83 19.32 0.60
C ALA A 19 -16.26 20.64 0.07
N GLU A 20 -16.68 21.78 0.65
CA GLU A 20 -16.17 23.11 0.28
C GLU A 20 -14.70 23.28 0.66
N LEU A 21 -14.28 22.84 1.85
CA LEU A 21 -12.87 22.87 2.27
C LEU A 21 -11.98 22.06 1.32
N ILE A 22 -12.41 20.89 0.88
CA ILE A 22 -11.69 20.07 -0.12
C ILE A 22 -11.57 20.83 -1.45
N ASN A 23 -12.62 21.51 -1.88
CA ASN A 23 -12.58 22.32 -3.10
C ASN A 23 -11.61 23.50 -2.97
N HIS A 24 -11.60 24.18 -1.82
CA HIS A 24 -10.63 25.26 -1.55
C HIS A 24 -9.18 24.75 -1.57
N GLU A 25 -8.92 23.61 -0.94
CA GLU A 25 -7.59 23.01 -0.94
C GLU A 25 -7.16 22.58 -2.37
N THR A 26 -8.05 21.96 -3.12
CA THR A 26 -7.80 21.60 -4.51
C THR A 26 -7.45 22.85 -5.34
N ALA A 27 -8.22 23.92 -5.20
CA ALA A 27 -7.98 25.18 -5.87
C ALA A 27 -6.66 25.85 -5.41
N ARG A 28 -6.29 25.68 -4.14
CA ARG A 28 -5.00 26.15 -3.62
C ARG A 28 -3.85 25.41 -4.26
N GLN A 29 -3.89 24.09 -4.31
CA GLN A 29 -2.82 23.27 -4.88
C GLN A 29 -2.61 23.55 -6.38
N ILE A 30 -3.68 23.76 -7.14
CA ILE A 30 -3.59 24.13 -8.56
C ILE A 30 -2.85 25.47 -8.77
N ARG A 31 -3.01 26.41 -7.83
CA ARG A 31 -2.44 27.79 -7.95
C ARG A 31 -1.10 27.95 -7.27
N LYS A 32 -0.61 26.96 -6.54
CA LYS A 32 0.63 27.06 -5.77
C LYS A 32 1.66 26.09 -6.29
N LEU A 33 2.89 26.54 -6.35
CA LEU A 33 4.02 25.65 -6.59
C LEU A 33 4.42 24.96 -5.29
N ILE A 34 4.36 23.64 -5.27
CA ILE A 34 4.80 22.82 -4.16
C ILE A 34 6.31 22.62 -4.30
N LEU A 35 7.07 23.13 -3.34
CA LEU A 35 8.54 23.04 -3.33
C LEU A 35 9.11 22.00 -2.38
N ILE A 36 8.24 21.22 -1.72
CA ILE A 36 8.67 20.14 -0.84
C ILE A 36 8.89 18.90 -1.73
N ALA A 37 10.15 18.45 -1.82
CA ALA A 37 10.54 17.39 -2.75
C ALA A 37 9.87 16.04 -2.48
N SER A 38 9.38 15.80 -1.26
CA SER A 38 8.68 14.57 -0.87
C SER A 38 7.16 14.63 -1.09
N GLU A 39 6.61 15.76 -1.48
CA GLU A 39 5.19 15.90 -1.79
C GLU A 39 4.93 15.63 -3.27
N SER A 40 3.79 14.99 -3.57
CA SER A 40 3.40 14.65 -4.94
C SER A 40 1.90 14.74 -5.10
N THR A 41 1.49 15.06 -6.32
CA THR A 41 0.07 15.04 -6.70
C THR A 41 -0.37 13.60 -6.94
N VAL A 42 -1.41 13.17 -6.22
CA VAL A 42 -1.99 11.84 -6.38
C VAL A 42 -2.90 11.82 -7.62
N PRO A 43 -2.66 10.91 -8.59
CA PRO A 43 -3.53 10.74 -9.74
C PRO A 43 -4.97 10.34 -9.32
N GLU A 44 -5.97 10.76 -10.11
CA GLU A 44 -7.38 10.46 -9.81
C GLU A 44 -7.64 8.95 -9.70
N ALA A 45 -7.09 8.15 -10.62
CA ALA A 45 -7.25 6.69 -10.59
C ALA A 45 -6.72 6.05 -9.29
N VAL A 46 -5.66 6.62 -8.68
CA VAL A 46 -5.16 6.16 -7.38
C VAL A 46 -6.12 6.53 -6.27
N ARG A 47 -6.69 7.72 -6.30
CA ARG A 47 -7.73 8.14 -5.33
C ARG A 47 -8.98 7.27 -5.42
N GLU A 48 -9.42 6.94 -6.63
CA GLU A 48 -10.53 6.02 -6.87
C GLU A 48 -10.28 4.64 -6.27
N ALA A 49 -9.09 4.08 -6.48
CA ALA A 49 -8.70 2.81 -5.89
C ALA A 49 -8.68 2.86 -4.35
N LEU A 50 -8.19 3.96 -3.77
CA LEU A 50 -8.16 4.17 -2.33
C LEU A 50 -9.58 4.29 -1.72
N MET A 51 -10.55 4.79 -2.44
CA MET A 51 -11.95 4.91 -1.99
C MET A 51 -12.76 3.62 -2.21
N SER A 52 -12.12 2.52 -2.55
CA SER A 52 -12.79 1.26 -2.84
C SER A 52 -13.25 0.53 -1.57
N PRO A 53 -14.19 -0.43 -1.67
CA PRO A 53 -14.63 -1.25 -0.54
C PRO A 53 -13.54 -2.09 0.12
N LEU A 54 -12.36 -2.19 -0.46
CA LEU A 54 -11.20 -2.86 0.16
C LEU A 54 -10.80 -2.24 1.50
N HIS A 55 -11.15 -0.98 1.76
CA HIS A 55 -10.97 -0.33 3.06
C HIS A 55 -11.80 -0.94 4.20
N ASN A 56 -12.84 -1.69 3.90
CA ASN A 56 -13.76 -2.23 4.89
C ASN A 56 -13.26 -3.51 5.57
N LEU A 57 -12.12 -4.06 5.13
CA LEU A 57 -11.68 -5.39 5.50
C LEU A 57 -10.36 -5.37 6.26
N TYR A 58 -10.24 -6.27 7.23
CA TYR A 58 -8.95 -6.66 7.80
C TYR A 58 -8.29 -7.68 6.87
N ALA A 59 -7.06 -7.41 6.47
CA ALA A 59 -6.26 -8.27 5.60
C ALA A 59 -4.89 -8.55 6.23
N GLU A 60 -4.87 -8.89 7.53
CA GLU A 60 -3.64 -9.22 8.25
C GLU A 60 -2.98 -10.47 7.70
N GLY A 61 -1.70 -10.38 7.43
CA GLY A 61 -0.92 -11.44 6.81
C GLY A 61 -0.49 -11.08 5.39
N TYR A 62 -0.20 -12.09 4.60
CA TYR A 62 0.32 -11.93 3.24
C TYR A 62 -0.45 -12.81 2.26
N PRO A 63 -0.48 -12.45 0.96
CA PRO A 63 -0.99 -13.34 -0.07
C PRO A 63 -0.23 -14.67 -0.09
N ASP A 64 -0.87 -15.70 -0.63
CA ASP A 64 -0.26 -17.02 -0.76
C ASP A 64 1.12 -16.92 -1.44
N PRO A 65 2.17 -17.56 -0.88
CA PRO A 65 3.53 -17.51 -1.42
C PRO A 65 3.63 -17.94 -2.89
N ARG A 66 2.73 -18.80 -3.38
CA ARG A 66 2.69 -19.23 -4.79
C ARG A 66 2.53 -18.06 -5.76
N THR A 67 1.85 -16.98 -5.33
CA THR A 67 1.61 -15.81 -6.17
C THR A 67 2.88 -15.04 -6.53
N ARG A 68 3.98 -15.28 -5.82
CA ARG A 68 5.27 -14.62 -6.08
C ARG A 68 5.89 -14.97 -7.43
N THR A 69 5.64 -16.18 -7.92
CA THR A 69 6.18 -16.66 -9.19
C THR A 69 5.16 -16.61 -10.33
N GLN A 70 3.94 -16.22 -10.03
CA GLN A 70 2.88 -16.08 -11.04
C GLN A 70 3.06 -14.81 -11.87
N THR A 71 2.69 -14.89 -13.14
CA THR A 71 2.57 -13.72 -14.02
C THR A 71 1.32 -12.90 -13.65
N ALA A 72 1.24 -11.67 -14.16
CA ALA A 72 0.05 -10.84 -13.94
C ALA A 72 -1.23 -11.50 -14.47
N GLU A 73 -1.16 -12.19 -15.63
CA GLU A 73 -2.29 -12.93 -16.18
C GLU A 73 -2.73 -14.07 -15.27
N GLN A 74 -1.79 -14.85 -14.73
CA GLN A 74 -2.09 -15.92 -13.78
C GLN A 74 -2.69 -15.41 -12.48
N ILE A 75 -2.21 -14.26 -11.97
CA ILE A 75 -2.78 -13.63 -10.77
C ILE A 75 -4.20 -13.14 -11.04
N LEU A 76 -4.49 -12.67 -12.26
CA LEU A 76 -5.81 -12.17 -12.67
C LEU A 76 -6.76 -13.26 -13.19
N ASP A 77 -6.35 -14.50 -13.20
CA ASP A 77 -7.28 -15.62 -13.45
C ASP A 77 -8.13 -15.86 -12.20
N TYR A 78 -9.22 -15.10 -12.11
CA TYR A 78 -10.09 -15.12 -10.92
C TYR A 78 -10.70 -16.49 -10.68
N ASP A 79 -11.02 -17.24 -11.72
CA ASP A 79 -11.63 -18.57 -11.57
C ASP A 79 -10.64 -19.55 -10.93
N GLU A 80 -9.40 -19.55 -11.37
CA GLU A 80 -8.33 -20.34 -10.77
C GLU A 80 -8.02 -19.89 -9.34
N GLN A 81 -7.84 -18.59 -9.12
CA GLN A 81 -7.52 -18.04 -7.80
C GLN A 81 -8.63 -18.37 -6.79
N LEU A 82 -9.89 -18.11 -7.12
CA LEU A 82 -11.00 -18.39 -6.22
C LEU A 82 -11.24 -19.87 -6.01
N ALA A 83 -10.99 -20.72 -7.02
CA ALA A 83 -11.04 -22.18 -6.86
C ALA A 83 -9.96 -22.66 -5.88
N TYR A 84 -8.76 -22.09 -5.95
CA TYR A 84 -7.69 -22.38 -5.01
C TYR A 84 -8.07 -22.00 -3.58
N TYR A 85 -8.53 -20.77 -3.34
CA TYR A 85 -8.95 -20.33 -2.02
C TYR A 85 -10.11 -21.15 -1.44
N ARG A 86 -11.06 -21.57 -2.25
CA ARG A 86 -12.15 -22.49 -1.82
C ARG A 86 -11.60 -23.84 -1.37
N ARG A 87 -10.55 -24.33 -2.00
CA ARG A 87 -9.98 -25.65 -1.70
C ARG A 87 -9.03 -25.63 -0.51
N TYR A 88 -8.17 -24.63 -0.40
CA TYR A 88 -7.05 -24.60 0.55
C TYR A 88 -7.21 -23.55 1.64
N GLY A 89 -8.18 -22.67 1.53
CA GLY A 89 -8.38 -21.54 2.42
C GLY A 89 -7.45 -20.38 2.09
N ASP A 90 -7.80 -19.24 2.65
CA ASP A 90 -7.00 -18.03 2.60
C ASP A 90 -5.87 -18.13 3.65
N PRO A 91 -4.61 -17.85 3.31
CA PRO A 91 -3.49 -17.90 4.25
C PRO A 91 -3.51 -16.76 5.28
N ARG A 92 -4.29 -15.70 5.05
CA ARG A 92 -4.40 -14.58 5.99
C ARG A 92 -5.11 -14.96 7.27
N TYR A 93 -4.90 -14.15 8.30
CA TYR A 93 -5.52 -14.37 9.61
C TYR A 93 -7.04 -14.35 9.54
N TYR A 94 -7.61 -13.35 8.87
CA TYR A 94 -9.05 -13.28 8.59
C TYR A 94 -9.36 -13.85 7.21
N LYS A 95 -10.52 -14.50 7.10
CA LYS A 95 -10.99 -15.13 5.85
C LYS A 95 -11.98 -14.20 5.13
N GLY A 96 -12.22 -14.46 3.84
CA GLY A 96 -13.10 -13.63 3.02
C GLY A 96 -12.41 -12.38 2.46
N VAL A 97 -11.10 -12.47 2.26
CA VAL A 97 -10.26 -11.37 1.75
C VAL A 97 -9.52 -11.76 0.46
N GLU A 98 -10.07 -12.69 -0.29
CA GLU A 98 -9.47 -13.25 -1.52
C GLU A 98 -9.11 -12.16 -2.53
N TYR A 99 -9.97 -11.16 -2.70
CA TYR A 99 -9.70 -10.04 -3.61
C TYR A 99 -8.62 -9.09 -3.07
N ALA A 100 -8.47 -8.97 -1.76
CA ALA A 100 -7.35 -8.25 -1.17
C ALA A 100 -6.02 -8.98 -1.45
N ASP A 101 -6.03 -10.32 -1.41
CA ASP A 101 -4.87 -11.13 -1.81
C ASP A 101 -4.50 -10.92 -3.27
N ILE A 102 -5.48 -10.97 -4.16
CA ILE A 102 -5.26 -10.80 -5.60
C ILE A 102 -4.70 -9.40 -5.90
N VAL A 103 -5.27 -8.35 -5.32
CA VAL A 103 -4.79 -6.98 -5.56
C VAL A 103 -3.38 -6.75 -4.99
N GLU A 104 -3.09 -7.31 -3.81
CA GLU A 104 -1.74 -7.20 -3.24
C GLU A 104 -0.71 -8.01 -4.05
N ALA A 105 -1.04 -9.23 -4.46
CA ALA A 105 -0.19 -10.03 -5.32
C ALA A 105 0.13 -9.31 -6.64
N LEU A 106 -0.89 -8.72 -7.26
CA LEU A 106 -0.73 -7.93 -8.48
C LEU A 106 0.13 -6.68 -8.27
N ALA A 107 -0.09 -5.96 -7.17
CA ALA A 107 0.72 -4.78 -6.83
C ALA A 107 2.20 -5.14 -6.61
N ARG A 108 2.47 -6.25 -5.91
CA ARG A 108 3.83 -6.79 -5.72
C ARG A 108 4.48 -7.16 -7.04
N ARG A 109 3.75 -7.84 -7.92
CA ARG A 109 4.24 -8.22 -9.25
C ARG A 109 4.60 -7.00 -10.09
N ARG A 110 3.70 -6.04 -10.21
CA ARG A 110 3.91 -4.80 -10.97
C ARG A 110 5.04 -3.96 -10.41
N CYS A 111 5.16 -3.88 -9.08
CA CYS A 111 6.28 -3.20 -8.45
C CYS A 111 7.61 -3.91 -8.78
N ALA A 112 7.68 -5.23 -8.69
CA ALA A 112 8.88 -5.98 -9.07
C ALA A 112 9.27 -5.71 -10.53
N GLU A 113 8.31 -5.66 -11.44
CA GLU A 113 8.54 -5.36 -12.85
C GLU A 113 9.14 -3.96 -13.11
N CYS A 114 8.88 -2.99 -12.23
CA CYS A 114 9.49 -1.65 -12.32
C CYS A 114 11.00 -1.65 -11.99
N PHE A 115 11.50 -2.69 -11.33
CA PHE A 115 12.91 -2.77 -10.87
C PHE A 115 13.71 -3.89 -11.55
N VAL A 116 13.20 -4.46 -12.62
CA VAL A 116 13.91 -5.47 -13.43
C VAL A 116 15.20 -4.88 -14.00
N THR A 117 16.26 -5.70 -13.96
CA THR A 117 17.56 -5.39 -14.56
C THR A 117 18.03 -6.58 -15.39
N ASP A 118 19.13 -6.44 -16.12
CA ASP A 118 19.76 -7.56 -16.85
C ASP A 118 20.16 -8.73 -15.94
N GLN A 119 20.36 -8.47 -14.65
CA GLN A 119 20.76 -9.47 -13.66
C GLN A 119 19.59 -10.04 -12.86
N TYR A 120 18.50 -9.32 -12.70
CA TYR A 120 17.38 -9.67 -11.84
C TYR A 120 16.05 -9.56 -12.58
N ALA A 121 15.45 -10.71 -12.86
CA ALA A 121 14.07 -10.81 -13.34
C ALA A 121 13.08 -10.53 -12.19
N ALA A 122 11.86 -10.18 -12.54
CA ALA A 122 10.81 -9.81 -11.56
C ALA A 122 10.57 -10.92 -10.51
N GLU A 123 10.68 -12.18 -10.88
CA GLU A 123 10.48 -13.34 -9.99
C GLU A 123 11.53 -13.42 -8.88
N ARG A 124 12.68 -12.77 -9.05
CA ARG A 124 13.76 -12.71 -8.06
C ARG A 124 13.71 -11.48 -7.17
N ILE A 125 12.85 -10.55 -7.46
CA ILE A 125 12.69 -9.30 -6.71
C ILE A 125 11.58 -9.47 -5.68
N PHE A 126 11.93 -9.34 -4.42
CA PHE A 126 11.00 -9.43 -3.30
C PHE A 126 10.41 -8.07 -3.00
N VAL A 127 9.10 -7.96 -3.02
CA VAL A 127 8.38 -6.71 -2.78
C VAL A 127 7.43 -6.87 -1.60
N ASN A 128 7.41 -5.89 -0.73
CA ASN A 128 6.38 -5.69 0.28
C ASN A 128 5.72 -4.33 0.05
N VAL A 129 4.42 -4.31 -0.24
CA VAL A 129 3.64 -3.10 -0.49
C VAL A 129 2.78 -2.67 0.70
N GLN A 130 2.90 -3.34 1.84
CA GLN A 130 2.08 -3.07 3.03
C GLN A 130 2.52 -1.86 3.87
N PRO A 131 3.80 -1.40 3.87
CA PRO A 131 4.17 -0.26 4.68
C PRO A 131 3.31 0.97 4.37
N LEU A 132 2.77 1.61 5.41
CA LEU A 132 1.88 2.78 5.29
C LEU A 132 2.59 4.02 4.77
N SER A 133 3.91 4.10 4.96
CA SER A 133 4.73 5.22 4.52
C SER A 133 6.20 4.81 4.46
N GLY A 134 7.08 5.73 4.04
CA GLY A 134 8.52 5.51 4.00
C GLY A 134 9.13 5.21 5.38
N ALA A 135 8.60 5.75 6.47
CA ALA A 135 9.14 5.51 7.81
C ALA A 135 8.99 4.05 8.26
N PRO A 136 7.81 3.39 8.20
CA PRO A 136 7.70 1.96 8.46
C PRO A 136 8.51 1.10 7.50
N ALA A 137 8.59 1.48 6.21
CA ALA A 137 9.41 0.75 5.25
C ALA A 137 10.90 0.80 5.62
N ASN A 138 11.41 1.97 5.98
CA ASN A 138 12.78 2.13 6.44
C ASN A 138 13.06 1.36 7.73
N ASN A 139 12.13 1.38 8.69
CA ASN A 139 12.27 0.61 9.92
C ASN A 139 12.40 -0.89 9.64
N ALA A 140 11.57 -1.43 8.75
CA ALA A 140 11.66 -2.84 8.36
C ALA A 140 13.04 -3.19 7.74
N VAL A 141 13.60 -2.29 6.92
CA VAL A 141 14.93 -2.45 6.35
C VAL A 141 16.00 -2.39 7.44
N TYR A 142 15.90 -1.44 8.36
CA TYR A 142 16.86 -1.32 9.46
C TYR A 142 16.83 -2.55 10.37
N GLU A 143 15.67 -3.02 10.74
CA GLU A 143 15.52 -4.23 11.55
C GLU A 143 16.08 -5.47 10.85
N ALA A 144 15.94 -5.57 9.53
CA ALA A 144 16.45 -6.69 8.77
C ALA A 144 17.98 -6.67 8.58
N LEU A 145 18.58 -5.48 8.47
CA LEU A 145 19.99 -5.33 8.10
C LEU A 145 20.89 -4.91 9.27
N VAL A 146 20.35 -4.24 10.27
CA VAL A 146 21.13 -3.79 11.44
C VAL A 146 21.00 -4.82 12.54
N MET A 147 22.03 -5.67 12.69
CA MET A 147 22.11 -6.58 13.82
C MET A 147 22.19 -5.77 15.14
N PRO A 148 21.43 -6.16 16.18
CA PRO A 148 21.65 -5.61 17.50
C PRO A 148 23.10 -5.93 17.92
N VAL A 149 23.89 -4.91 18.18
CA VAL A 149 25.25 -5.07 18.70
C VAL A 149 25.13 -5.83 20.02
N ALA A 150 25.87 -6.95 20.11
CA ALA A 150 25.93 -7.76 21.31
C ALA A 150 26.19 -6.90 22.57
N PRO A 151 25.71 -7.29 23.76
CA PRO A 151 25.65 -6.47 24.97
C PRO A 151 26.99 -6.32 25.68
N THR A 152 28.04 -5.93 24.97
CA THR A 152 29.30 -5.48 25.56
C THR A 152 29.31 -3.97 25.58
N GLY A 153 28.41 -3.39 26.35
CA GLY A 153 28.64 -2.15 27.07
C GLY A 153 28.71 -0.85 26.30
N CYS A 154 28.36 -0.77 25.03
CA CYS A 154 28.09 0.54 24.40
C CYS A 154 27.13 0.35 23.22
N PRO A 155 25.89 0.81 23.32
CA PRO A 155 25.03 0.92 22.15
C PRO A 155 25.63 2.05 21.30
N ARG A 156 26.42 1.72 20.31
CA ARG A 156 26.47 2.58 19.15
C ARG A 156 25.09 2.35 18.47
N ALA A 157 24.11 3.05 19.02
CA ALA A 157 22.90 3.26 18.28
C ALA A 157 23.35 3.80 16.92
N PHE A 158 23.23 3.00 15.87
CA PHE A 158 23.20 3.55 14.53
C PHE A 158 22.03 4.50 14.55
N LYS A 159 22.34 5.78 14.76
CA LYS A 159 21.38 6.83 14.57
C LYS A 159 21.28 6.92 13.05
N PRO A 160 20.23 6.35 12.41
CA PRO A 160 20.10 6.56 10.99
C PRO A 160 20.16 8.05 10.76
N PRO A 161 20.77 8.53 9.68
CA PRO A 161 20.63 9.93 9.32
C PRO A 161 19.13 10.19 9.40
N MET A 162 18.74 11.14 10.25
CA MET A 162 17.34 11.47 10.41
C MET A 162 16.84 11.80 9.02
N VAL A 163 16.19 10.81 8.40
CA VAL A 163 15.30 11.12 7.30
C VAL A 163 14.29 12.03 7.98
N HIS A 164 14.44 13.31 7.75
CA HIS A 164 13.46 14.27 8.20
C HIS A 164 12.14 13.86 7.56
N SER A 165 11.40 13.02 8.25
CA SER A 165 9.97 12.99 8.10
C SER A 165 9.58 14.39 8.52
N GLY A 166 9.27 15.24 7.55
CA GLY A 166 9.04 16.65 7.76
C GLY A 166 7.82 16.89 8.65
N SER A 167 8.03 16.77 9.92
CA SER A 167 7.22 17.38 10.95
C SER A 167 8.08 18.47 11.55
N LEU A 168 8.12 19.60 10.91
CA LEU A 168 8.45 20.85 11.54
C LEU A 168 7.15 21.48 12.03
N PRO A 169 7.23 22.22 13.14
CA PRO A 169 6.12 22.76 13.89
C PRO A 169 5.19 23.64 13.09
#